data_b11e8173c446cecf9e2cb4a76a161aaa
#
_entry.id   b11e8173c446cecf9e2cb4a76a161aaa
#
_cell.length_a   1.000
_cell.length_b   1.000
_cell.length_c   1.000
_cell.angle_alpha   90.00
_cell.angle_beta   90.00
_cell.angle_gamma   90.00
#
_symmetry.space_group_name_H-M   'P 1'
#
loop_
_entity.id
_entity.type
_entity.pdbx_description
1 polymer ?
#
loop_
_entity_poly.entity_id
_entity_poly.type
_entity_poly.pdbx_seq_one_letter_code
_entity_poly.pdbx_strand_id
1 'polypeptide(L)'
;MKKFLMVMLSVVLALTTFVGCSNGGGGNTPAPSENTDNLSEVQKIIAEAETMTLEELAKKAIEESNGKTFYGVGNSSRGKSALPLFIEYLQSIDSSYKLDFEWQQPKNNKIFDQLTADGLKDVGTFAMTLIQDGNQIESKMVQTGVLDTFIPKEWAEANGTTPEAYEGYLPLQTLNKIFEYNCVNPDKTYDNCWDFVAEGEHGLFMDIDSEIVGKNFLYMLTKDEYAAYLKDAYDKLSAEEQAYFQPTVDAMAKDATELGLGENGKYALAWIKLWVNSYNAVTDDGPICNTLVDASAVDKFGLLVYSKVRSVEETDTVSVNNIKVAAYQPGYEGIGGYAYCHYLFVTDNSPLPWTACAFIAYMTETVDGFSAWGKDLGGYSSNPIVAKETEEKFHHSQGLSAKVACETTMDKGYDWWVGDGKLVVEDPKYCASVAFTVGSWIEMLDKYTPE
;
A
#
# COMPACT_ATOMS: atom_id res chain seq x y z
N MET A 1 6.98 20.35 45.08
CA MET A 1 8.06 21.08 44.41
C MET A 1 9.24 20.14 44.21
N LYS A 2 9.38 19.54 43.07
CA LYS A 2 10.62 18.86 42.61
C LYS A 2 10.82 19.24 41.15
N LYS A 3 11.86 20.01 40.90
CA LYS A 3 12.29 20.46 39.57
C LYS A 3 12.88 19.29 38.83
N PHE A 4 12.31 18.92 37.67
CA PHE A 4 12.97 18.05 36.72
C PHE A 4 13.82 18.89 35.78
N LEU A 5 15.11 18.59 35.73
CA LEU A 5 16.12 19.23 34.91
C LEU A 5 16.10 18.52 33.54
N MET A 6 15.69 19.26 32.51
CA MET A 6 15.70 18.79 31.12
C MET A 6 17.09 19.01 30.56
N VAL A 7 17.82 17.94 30.27
CA VAL A 7 19.12 17.98 29.56
C VAL A 7 18.81 17.93 28.06
N MET A 8 18.96 19.08 27.41
CA MET A 8 19.01 19.15 25.93
C MET A 8 20.37 18.66 25.46
N LEU A 9 20.37 17.56 24.71
CA LEU A 9 21.54 17.09 23.96
C LEU A 9 21.49 17.71 22.56
N SER A 10 22.25 18.79 22.37
CA SER A 10 22.40 19.44 21.04
C SER A 10 23.38 18.62 20.20
N VAL A 11 22.88 17.95 19.17
CA VAL A 11 23.73 17.37 18.11
C VAL A 11 24.00 18.45 17.09
N VAL A 12 25.21 18.95 17.05
CA VAL A 12 25.70 19.89 16.03
C VAL A 12 26.10 19.09 14.80
N LEU A 13 25.31 19.17 13.73
CA LEU A 13 25.69 18.68 12.42
C LEU A 13 26.58 19.71 11.74
N ALA A 14 27.86 19.38 11.57
CA ALA A 14 28.82 20.21 10.84
C ALA A 14 28.60 20.01 9.32
N LEU A 15 27.99 21.01 8.66
CA LEU A 15 28.01 21.13 7.21
C LEU A 15 29.39 21.63 6.76
N THR A 16 30.16 20.76 6.12
CA THR A 16 31.34 21.16 5.35
C THR A 16 30.95 21.49 3.91
N THR A 17 30.80 22.79 3.61
CA THR A 17 30.70 23.29 2.24
C THR A 17 32.07 23.23 1.58
N PHE A 18 32.22 22.39 0.55
CA PHE A 18 33.35 22.50 -0.38
C PHE A 18 32.97 23.42 -1.54
N VAL A 19 33.60 24.58 -1.52
CA VAL A 19 33.70 25.47 -2.71
C VAL A 19 34.91 25.01 -3.51
N GLY A 20 34.71 24.45 -4.68
CA GLY A 20 35.75 24.10 -5.64
C GLY A 20 35.59 24.89 -6.90
N CYS A 21 36.59 25.75 -7.19
CA CYS A 21 36.71 26.52 -8.41
C CYS A 21 36.96 25.64 -9.63
N SER A 22 36.32 26.02 -10.76
CA SER A 22 36.51 25.45 -12.08
C SER A 22 37.92 25.67 -12.62
N ASN A 23 38.47 24.65 -13.29
CA ASN A 23 39.21 24.86 -14.54
C ASN A 23 39.17 23.58 -15.39
N GLY A 24 38.96 23.79 -16.71
CA GLY A 24 38.63 22.75 -17.65
C GLY A 24 39.80 21.80 -17.99
N GLY A 25 39.39 20.62 -18.39
CA GLY A 25 40.27 19.58 -18.98
C GLY A 25 39.47 18.29 -19.07
N GLY A 26 39.11 17.88 -20.32
CA GLY A 26 38.38 16.64 -20.58
C GLY A 26 39.17 15.41 -20.11
N GLY A 27 38.54 14.63 -19.30
CA GLY A 27 38.97 13.30 -18.90
C GLY A 27 37.72 12.54 -18.50
N ASN A 28 37.44 11.41 -19.17
CA ASN A 28 36.48 10.44 -18.75
C ASN A 28 36.82 9.99 -17.33
N THR A 29 36.08 10.48 -16.36
CA THR A 29 36.07 9.92 -15.00
C THR A 29 35.10 8.76 -15.05
N PRO A 30 35.52 7.53 -14.71
CA PRO A 30 34.58 6.43 -14.49
C PRO A 30 33.66 6.82 -13.33
N ALA A 31 32.37 6.49 -13.43
CA ALA A 31 31.46 6.58 -12.30
C ALA A 31 32.07 5.89 -11.07
N PRO A 32 31.86 6.38 -9.84
CA PRO A 32 32.34 5.72 -8.65
C PRO A 32 31.82 4.28 -8.66
N SER A 33 32.69 3.30 -8.71
CA SER A 33 32.34 1.94 -8.42
C SER A 33 31.84 1.90 -6.99
N GLU A 34 30.60 1.57 -6.77
CA GLU A 34 30.09 1.26 -5.43
C GLU A 34 31.00 0.21 -4.81
N ASN A 35 31.36 0.48 -3.54
CA ASN A 35 32.30 -0.35 -2.81
C ASN A 35 31.58 -1.64 -2.40
N THR A 36 31.58 -2.65 -3.27
CA THR A 36 30.91 -3.95 -3.08
C THR A 36 31.50 -4.79 -1.95
N ASP A 37 32.60 -4.35 -1.34
CA ASP A 37 33.30 -5.08 -0.27
C ASP A 37 32.50 -5.13 1.05
N ASN A 38 31.44 -4.33 1.21
CA ASN A 38 30.62 -4.28 2.44
C ASN A 38 29.21 -4.88 2.28
N LEU A 39 28.88 -5.46 1.14
CA LEU A 39 27.56 -6.08 0.92
C LEU A 39 27.48 -7.43 1.62
N SER A 40 26.30 -7.76 2.16
CA SER A 40 25.99 -9.12 2.63
C SER A 40 26.03 -10.12 1.46
N GLU A 41 26.08 -11.41 1.75
CA GLU A 41 26.04 -12.42 0.70
C GLU A 41 24.70 -12.40 -0.05
N VAL A 42 23.59 -12.10 0.65
CA VAL A 42 22.27 -11.95 0.06
C VAL A 42 22.24 -10.74 -0.88
N GLN A 43 22.78 -9.59 -0.47
CA GLN A 43 22.85 -8.38 -1.29
C GLN A 43 23.69 -8.58 -2.56
N LYS A 44 24.78 -9.35 -2.49
CA LYS A 44 25.55 -9.72 -3.67
C LYS A 44 24.76 -10.59 -4.64
N ILE A 45 24.00 -11.56 -4.10
CA ILE A 45 23.10 -12.40 -4.90
C ILE A 45 22.00 -11.55 -5.56
N ILE A 46 21.38 -10.62 -4.83
CA ILE A 46 20.39 -9.71 -5.38
C ILE A 46 20.97 -8.89 -6.53
N ALA A 47 22.16 -8.29 -6.35
CA ALA A 47 22.80 -7.51 -7.41
C ALA A 47 23.12 -8.35 -8.66
N GLU A 48 23.48 -9.63 -8.52
CA GLU A 48 23.62 -10.56 -9.66
C GLU A 48 22.25 -10.90 -10.27
N ALA A 49 21.24 -11.17 -9.44
CA ALA A 49 19.88 -11.55 -9.85
C ALA A 49 19.17 -10.46 -10.65
N GLU A 50 19.42 -9.18 -10.33
CA GLU A 50 18.85 -8.01 -11.04
C GLU A 50 19.34 -7.87 -12.49
N THR A 51 20.39 -8.61 -12.87
CA THR A 51 20.88 -8.66 -14.26
C THR A 51 20.29 -9.80 -15.07
N MET A 52 19.57 -10.74 -14.42
CA MET A 52 19.09 -11.99 -14.98
C MET A 52 17.65 -11.92 -15.46
N THR A 53 17.32 -12.74 -16.46
CA THR A 53 15.95 -13.05 -16.87
C THR A 53 15.29 -14.03 -15.88
N LEU A 54 13.96 -14.11 -15.90
CA LEU A 54 13.23 -15.09 -15.09
C LEU A 54 13.70 -16.54 -15.34
N GLU A 55 14.01 -16.90 -16.61
CA GLU A 55 14.50 -18.26 -16.92
C GLU A 55 15.88 -18.54 -16.30
N GLU A 56 16.78 -17.57 -16.30
CA GLU A 56 18.10 -17.68 -15.66
C GLU A 56 17.97 -17.79 -14.14
N LEU A 57 17.11 -16.97 -13.52
CA LEU A 57 16.78 -17.05 -12.09
C LEU A 57 16.17 -18.40 -11.71
N ALA A 58 15.29 -18.95 -12.56
CA ALA A 58 14.68 -20.25 -12.33
C ALA A 58 15.72 -21.38 -12.30
N LYS A 59 16.74 -21.33 -13.16
CA LYS A 59 17.86 -22.30 -13.12
C LYS A 59 18.67 -22.20 -11.84
N LYS A 60 18.97 -20.99 -11.38
CA LYS A 60 19.63 -20.75 -10.08
C LYS A 60 18.78 -21.27 -8.91
N ALA A 61 17.48 -21.02 -8.93
CA ALA A 61 16.56 -21.52 -7.91
C ALA A 61 16.52 -23.05 -7.85
N ILE A 62 16.52 -23.73 -9.00
CA ILE A 62 16.55 -25.19 -9.08
C ILE A 62 17.85 -25.74 -8.46
N GLU A 63 19.00 -25.14 -8.80
CA GLU A 63 20.29 -25.53 -8.25
C GLU A 63 20.36 -25.33 -6.74
N GLU A 64 19.81 -24.21 -6.22
CA GLU A 64 19.86 -23.86 -4.81
C GLU A 64 18.93 -24.71 -3.95
N SER A 65 17.70 -24.96 -4.38
CA SER A 65 16.61 -25.36 -3.48
C SER A 65 16.06 -26.77 -3.73
N ASN A 66 16.56 -27.53 -4.71
CA ASN A 66 16.05 -28.88 -4.99
C ASN A 66 16.12 -29.78 -3.75
N GLY A 67 14.99 -30.34 -3.35
CA GLY A 67 14.85 -31.20 -2.16
C GLY A 67 14.85 -30.45 -0.82
N LYS A 68 14.76 -29.13 -0.82
CA LYS A 68 14.67 -28.30 0.40
C LYS A 68 13.23 -27.86 0.67
N THR A 69 13.05 -27.08 1.74
CA THR A 69 11.77 -26.43 2.09
C THR A 69 11.93 -24.92 2.00
N PHE A 70 11.04 -24.26 1.25
CA PHE A 70 10.94 -22.81 1.15
C PHE A 70 9.98 -22.27 2.21
N TYR A 71 10.44 -21.34 3.02
CA TYR A 71 9.61 -20.65 4.01
C TYR A 71 9.40 -19.19 3.58
N GLY A 72 8.14 -18.80 3.40
CA GLY A 72 7.75 -17.42 3.16
C GLY A 72 6.80 -16.92 4.24
N VAL A 73 6.72 -15.60 4.40
CA VAL A 73 5.82 -14.94 5.34
C VAL A 73 5.17 -13.72 4.69
N GLY A 74 3.89 -13.47 4.93
CA GLY A 74 3.23 -12.32 4.31
C GLY A 74 1.87 -11.98 4.90
N ASN A 75 1.41 -10.74 4.66
CA ASN A 75 0.07 -10.29 5.05
C ASN A 75 -1.04 -10.95 4.21
N SER A 76 -0.72 -11.51 3.03
CA SER A 76 -1.66 -12.20 2.16
C SER A 76 -1.48 -13.72 2.21
N SER A 77 -2.59 -14.46 2.42
CA SER A 77 -2.60 -15.92 2.31
C SER A 77 -2.33 -16.44 0.89
N ARG A 78 -2.42 -15.57 -0.11
CA ARG A 78 -2.32 -15.92 -1.54
C ARG A 78 -0.93 -16.35 -1.97
N GLY A 79 0.12 -15.97 -1.22
CA GLY A 79 1.46 -16.55 -1.40
C GLY A 79 1.44 -18.08 -1.33
N LYS A 80 0.59 -18.64 -0.47
CA LYS A 80 0.34 -20.10 -0.39
C LYS A 80 -0.27 -20.68 -1.66
N SER A 81 -1.04 -19.89 -2.41
CA SER A 81 -1.64 -20.30 -3.69
C SER A 81 -0.70 -20.09 -4.88
N ALA A 82 0.22 -19.11 -4.81
CA ALA A 82 1.18 -18.83 -5.87
C ALA A 82 2.37 -19.79 -5.88
N LEU A 83 2.80 -20.28 -4.72
CA LEU A 83 3.94 -21.21 -4.60
C LEU A 83 3.78 -22.51 -5.40
N PRO A 84 2.64 -23.21 -5.41
CA PRO A 84 2.46 -24.38 -6.27
C PRO A 84 2.64 -24.07 -7.75
N LEU A 85 2.15 -22.94 -8.24
CA LEU A 85 2.29 -22.52 -9.63
C LEU A 85 3.76 -22.24 -9.97
N PHE A 86 4.50 -21.63 -9.06
CA PHE A 86 5.94 -21.44 -9.21
C PHE A 86 6.70 -22.77 -9.26
N ILE A 87 6.34 -23.73 -8.40
CA ILE A 87 6.95 -25.07 -8.42
C ILE A 87 6.66 -25.78 -9.75
N GLU A 88 5.42 -25.69 -10.26
CA GLU A 88 5.06 -26.22 -11.59
C GLU A 88 5.88 -25.56 -12.71
N TYR A 89 6.11 -24.25 -12.63
CA TYR A 89 6.98 -23.54 -13.55
C TYR A 89 8.42 -24.07 -13.51
N LEU A 90 9.01 -24.25 -12.32
CA LEU A 90 10.36 -24.83 -12.19
C LEU A 90 10.41 -26.27 -12.69
N GLN A 91 9.37 -27.08 -12.45
CA GLN A 91 9.25 -28.44 -12.98
C GLN A 91 9.09 -28.52 -14.49
N SER A 92 8.62 -27.45 -15.13
CA SER A 92 8.61 -27.36 -16.61
C SER A 92 10.03 -27.24 -17.18
N ILE A 93 10.98 -26.75 -16.39
CA ILE A 93 12.40 -26.62 -16.75
C ILE A 93 13.17 -27.91 -16.36
N ASP A 94 12.96 -28.38 -15.14
CA ASP A 94 13.52 -29.65 -14.66
C ASP A 94 12.43 -30.51 -14.01
N SER A 95 11.95 -31.54 -14.73
CA SER A 95 10.86 -32.42 -14.26
C SER A 95 11.20 -33.23 -13.01
N SER A 96 12.47 -33.29 -12.60
CA SER A 96 12.90 -33.98 -11.39
C SER A 96 12.90 -33.07 -10.15
N TYR A 97 12.70 -31.77 -10.33
CA TYR A 97 12.74 -30.77 -9.26
C TYR A 97 11.66 -31.01 -8.19
N LYS A 98 12.06 -30.84 -6.94
CA LYS A 98 11.16 -30.96 -5.78
C LYS A 98 11.46 -29.85 -4.81
N LEU A 99 10.42 -29.15 -4.37
CA LEU A 99 10.46 -28.13 -3.33
C LEU A 99 9.25 -28.31 -2.42
N ASP A 100 9.50 -28.47 -1.13
CA ASP A 100 8.46 -28.29 -0.13
C ASP A 100 8.32 -26.83 0.23
N PHE A 101 7.16 -26.41 0.74
CA PHE A 101 6.99 -25.01 1.14
C PHE A 101 6.08 -24.85 2.36
N GLU A 102 6.33 -23.77 3.10
CA GLU A 102 5.46 -23.27 4.15
C GLU A 102 5.29 -21.74 3.97
N TRP A 103 4.04 -21.29 3.99
CA TRP A 103 3.71 -19.87 3.94
C TRP A 103 2.96 -19.48 5.20
N GLN A 104 3.55 -18.56 5.99
CA GLN A 104 2.96 -18.06 7.23
C GLN A 104 2.24 -16.73 6.97
N GLN A 105 1.08 -16.55 7.64
CA GLN A 105 0.29 -15.32 7.56
C GLN A 105 -0.04 -14.83 8.98
N PRO A 106 0.90 -14.20 9.67
CA PRO A 106 0.61 -13.54 10.93
C PRO A 106 -0.31 -12.34 10.72
N LYS A 107 -1.20 -12.11 11.69
CA LYS A 107 -2.12 -10.96 11.63
C LYS A 107 -1.45 -9.68 12.11
N ASN A 108 -1.86 -8.56 11.51
CA ASN A 108 -1.50 -7.19 11.90
C ASN A 108 0.03 -6.99 11.99
N ASN A 109 0.48 -6.24 12.99
CA ASN A 109 1.89 -5.87 13.20
C ASN A 109 2.80 -7.03 13.63
N LYS A 110 2.25 -8.19 13.96
CA LYS A 110 3.03 -9.37 14.39
C LYS A 110 4.04 -9.83 13.34
N ILE A 111 3.80 -9.54 12.05
CA ILE A 111 4.73 -9.89 10.99
C ILE A 111 6.05 -9.13 11.13
N PHE A 112 6.02 -7.86 11.52
CA PHE A 112 7.21 -7.04 11.71
C PHE A 112 8.05 -7.52 12.90
N ASP A 113 7.39 -7.89 14.01
CA ASP A 113 8.08 -8.48 15.17
C ASP A 113 8.72 -9.82 14.80
N GLN A 114 8.04 -10.64 14.00
CA GLN A 114 8.52 -11.93 13.55
C GLN A 114 9.72 -11.79 12.60
N LEU A 115 9.66 -10.88 11.64
CA LEU A 115 10.77 -10.59 10.72
C LEU A 115 11.98 -10.01 11.48
N THR A 116 11.73 -9.08 12.41
CA THR A 116 12.81 -8.53 13.26
C THR A 116 13.50 -9.62 14.08
N ALA A 117 12.72 -10.53 14.68
CA ALA A 117 13.29 -11.64 15.45
C ALA A 117 14.05 -12.65 14.56
N ASP A 118 13.58 -12.86 13.33
CA ASP A 118 14.25 -13.72 12.35
C ASP A 118 15.55 -13.09 11.84
N GLY A 119 15.56 -11.77 11.61
CA GLY A 119 16.74 -11.01 11.19
C GLY A 119 17.90 -11.00 12.20
N LEU A 120 17.68 -11.41 13.46
CA LEU A 120 18.73 -11.55 14.48
C LEU A 120 19.51 -12.87 14.35
N LYS A 121 19.12 -13.77 13.45
CA LYS A 121 19.79 -15.05 13.24
C LYS A 121 20.92 -14.92 12.20
N ASP A 122 21.95 -15.73 12.32
CA ASP A 122 23.01 -15.81 11.30
C ASP A 122 22.46 -16.27 9.94
N VAL A 123 21.50 -17.20 9.95
CA VAL A 123 20.71 -17.65 8.80
C VAL A 123 19.24 -17.61 9.20
N GLY A 124 18.44 -16.90 8.44
CA GLY A 124 17.02 -16.72 8.69
C GLY A 124 16.21 -18.00 8.48
N THR A 125 14.96 -17.96 8.89
CA THR A 125 13.96 -18.96 8.56
C THR A 125 13.29 -18.63 7.24
N PHE A 126 12.91 -17.35 7.06
CA PHE A 126 12.15 -16.91 5.90
C PHE A 126 13.08 -16.50 4.76
N ALA A 127 12.78 -16.96 3.56
CA ALA A 127 13.52 -16.59 2.36
C ALA A 127 13.06 -15.21 1.83
N MET A 128 11.78 -14.90 1.97
CA MET A 128 11.19 -13.66 1.51
C MET A 128 9.94 -13.29 2.31
N THR A 129 9.50 -12.05 2.10
CA THR A 129 8.22 -11.57 2.62
C THR A 129 7.40 -10.82 1.57
N LEU A 130 6.05 -10.86 1.76
CA LEU A 130 5.07 -10.04 1.07
C LEU A 130 4.30 -9.25 2.12
N ILE A 131 4.55 -7.96 2.23
CA ILE A 131 4.03 -7.10 3.30
C ILE A 131 3.41 -5.82 2.77
N GLN A 132 2.52 -5.26 3.58
CA GLN A 132 1.91 -3.93 3.43
C GLN A 132 2.30 -3.05 4.61
N ASP A 133 1.93 -1.76 4.59
CA ASP A 133 2.25 -0.76 5.59
C ASP A 133 3.61 -0.08 5.38
N GLY A 134 3.58 0.90 4.51
CA GLY A 134 4.78 1.63 4.09
C GLY A 134 5.58 2.26 5.22
N ASN A 135 4.92 2.79 6.26
CA ASN A 135 5.61 3.38 7.41
C ASN A 135 6.49 2.35 8.14
N GLN A 136 5.94 1.18 8.49
CA GLN A 136 6.72 0.15 9.20
C GLN A 136 7.75 -0.53 8.30
N ILE A 137 7.45 -0.69 7.01
CA ILE A 137 8.41 -1.19 6.02
C ILE A 137 9.64 -0.28 6.01
N GLU A 138 9.45 1.03 5.84
CA GLU A 138 10.55 1.98 5.81
C GLU A 138 11.31 1.99 7.14
N SER A 139 10.61 2.27 8.24
CA SER A 139 11.24 2.58 9.52
C SER A 139 11.79 1.37 10.29
N LYS A 140 11.15 0.19 10.14
CA LYS A 140 11.49 -1.00 10.94
C LYS A 140 12.24 -2.08 10.16
N MET A 141 12.08 -2.11 8.83
CA MET A 141 12.61 -3.22 8.03
C MET A 141 13.77 -2.79 7.16
N VAL A 142 13.56 -1.79 6.29
CA VAL A 142 14.59 -1.38 5.33
C VAL A 142 15.68 -0.56 5.99
N GLN A 143 15.33 0.48 6.76
CA GLN A 143 16.34 1.30 7.47
C GLN A 143 17.17 0.52 8.50
N THR A 144 16.66 -0.61 8.96
CA THR A 144 17.36 -1.47 9.94
C THR A 144 18.12 -2.63 9.28
N GLY A 145 18.03 -2.78 7.96
CA GLY A 145 18.73 -3.83 7.22
C GLY A 145 18.18 -5.24 7.45
N VAL A 146 16.87 -5.36 7.79
CA VAL A 146 16.20 -6.67 7.94
C VAL A 146 15.72 -7.19 6.59
N LEU A 147 15.38 -6.29 5.68
CA LEU A 147 14.86 -6.61 4.34
C LEU A 147 15.63 -5.88 3.26
N ASP A 148 15.90 -6.60 2.17
CA ASP A 148 16.53 -6.10 0.96
C ASP A 148 15.51 -6.05 -0.19
N THR A 149 15.58 -4.96 -0.95
CA THR A 149 14.80 -4.80 -2.18
C THR A 149 15.49 -5.56 -3.31
N PHE A 150 14.73 -6.35 -4.04
CA PHE A 150 15.13 -6.96 -5.31
C PHE A 150 14.21 -6.46 -6.40
N ILE A 151 14.76 -5.88 -7.47
CA ILE A 151 14.00 -5.37 -8.61
C ILE A 151 14.24 -6.28 -9.82
N PRO A 152 13.25 -7.11 -10.23
CA PRO A 152 13.41 -7.99 -11.37
C PRO A 152 13.64 -7.19 -12.66
N LYS A 153 14.57 -7.67 -13.49
CA LYS A 153 15.00 -6.99 -14.71
C LYS A 153 13.84 -6.74 -15.69
N GLU A 154 13.05 -7.78 -15.97
CA GLU A 154 11.97 -7.69 -16.96
C GLU A 154 10.79 -6.84 -16.42
N TRP A 155 10.58 -6.83 -15.08
CA TRP A 155 9.65 -5.90 -14.45
C TRP A 155 10.11 -4.44 -14.62
N ALA A 156 11.40 -4.16 -14.38
CA ALA A 156 11.96 -2.81 -14.56
C ALA A 156 11.85 -2.35 -16.01
N GLU A 157 12.21 -3.20 -16.97
CA GLU A 157 12.08 -2.92 -18.40
C GLU A 157 10.63 -2.62 -18.80
N ALA A 158 9.65 -3.40 -18.29
CA ALA A 158 8.22 -3.17 -18.54
C ALA A 158 7.72 -1.83 -17.98
N ASN A 159 8.35 -1.34 -16.91
CA ASN A 159 8.07 -0.03 -16.29
C ASN A 159 8.94 1.10 -16.86
N GLY A 160 9.73 0.86 -17.92
CA GLY A 160 10.55 1.85 -18.60
C GLY A 160 11.73 2.37 -17.76
N THR A 161 12.25 1.55 -16.84
CA THR A 161 13.37 1.84 -15.95
C THR A 161 14.41 0.70 -15.97
N THR A 162 15.41 0.78 -15.11
CA THR A 162 16.34 -0.31 -14.81
C THR A 162 16.36 -0.58 -13.31
N PRO A 163 16.80 -1.77 -12.84
CA PRO A 163 16.91 -2.05 -11.42
C PRO A 163 17.69 -0.97 -10.65
N GLU A 164 18.81 -0.53 -11.18
CA GLU A 164 19.67 0.46 -10.54
C GLU A 164 19.07 1.88 -10.51
N ALA A 165 18.17 2.20 -11.45
CA ALA A 165 17.52 3.51 -11.54
C ALA A 165 16.22 3.61 -10.75
N TYR A 166 15.69 2.49 -10.28
CA TYR A 166 14.44 2.45 -9.53
C TYR A 166 14.69 2.68 -8.03
N GLU A 167 14.25 3.80 -7.51
CA GLU A 167 14.49 4.20 -6.09
C GLU A 167 13.38 3.76 -5.12
N GLY A 168 12.43 2.96 -5.58
CA GLY A 168 11.28 2.48 -4.78
C GLY A 168 11.45 1.08 -4.21
N TYR A 169 10.44 0.60 -3.51
CA TYR A 169 10.28 -0.80 -3.15
C TYR A 169 9.48 -1.53 -4.21
N LEU A 170 9.78 -2.81 -4.49
CA LEU A 170 9.07 -3.58 -5.49
C LEU A 170 7.61 -3.83 -5.05
N PRO A 171 6.61 -3.23 -5.69
CA PRO A 171 5.24 -3.59 -5.44
C PRO A 171 4.86 -4.84 -6.26
N LEU A 172 4.20 -5.80 -5.65
CA LEU A 172 3.51 -6.86 -6.38
C LEU A 172 2.24 -6.30 -7.03
N GLN A 173 1.48 -5.57 -6.24
CA GLN A 173 0.22 -4.94 -6.64
C GLN A 173 -0.09 -3.70 -5.83
N THR A 174 -0.89 -2.83 -6.40
CA THR A 174 -1.60 -1.77 -5.69
C THR A 174 -3.00 -2.26 -5.34
N LEU A 175 -3.48 -1.94 -4.14
CA LEU A 175 -4.83 -2.26 -3.66
C LEU A 175 -5.55 -0.98 -3.26
N ASN A 176 -6.80 -0.84 -3.73
CA ASN A 176 -7.64 0.29 -3.41
C ASN A 176 -8.54 0.02 -2.21
N LYS A 177 -8.53 0.94 -1.24
CA LYS A 177 -9.62 1.18 -0.29
C LYS A 177 -10.41 2.36 -0.81
N ILE A 178 -11.71 2.18 -1.02
CA ILE A 178 -12.57 3.20 -1.63
C ILE A 178 -13.76 3.52 -0.75
N PHE A 179 -14.32 4.71 -0.92
CA PHE A 179 -15.56 5.07 -0.26
C PHE A 179 -16.75 4.44 -0.98
N GLU A 180 -17.47 3.63 -0.24
CA GLU A 180 -18.70 2.97 -0.68
C GLU A 180 -19.83 3.27 0.30
N TYR A 181 -21.07 3.29 -0.19
CA TYR A 181 -22.24 3.55 0.63
C TYR A 181 -23.44 2.70 0.22
N ASN A 182 -24.32 2.43 1.20
CA ASN A 182 -25.58 1.78 0.94
C ASN A 182 -26.52 2.74 0.19
N CYS A 183 -27.04 2.31 -0.95
CA CYS A 183 -27.84 3.12 -1.85
C CYS A 183 -29.34 2.73 -1.89
N VAL A 184 -29.80 2.00 -0.88
CA VAL A 184 -31.23 1.63 -0.77
C VAL A 184 -32.12 2.88 -0.61
N ASN A 185 -31.63 3.90 0.09
CA ASN A 185 -32.23 5.22 0.09
C ASN A 185 -31.72 6.01 -1.13
N PRO A 186 -32.56 6.25 -2.18
CA PRO A 186 -32.12 6.94 -3.38
C PRO A 186 -31.85 8.43 -3.17
N ASP A 187 -32.36 9.02 -2.08
CA ASP A 187 -32.22 10.43 -1.76
C ASP A 187 -30.90 10.73 -1.03
N LYS A 188 -30.17 9.68 -0.57
CA LYS A 188 -28.87 9.82 0.07
C LYS A 188 -27.75 9.62 -0.95
N THR A 189 -26.97 10.66 -1.16
CA THR A 189 -25.74 10.64 -1.99
C THR A 189 -24.58 11.24 -1.24
N TYR A 190 -23.38 10.96 -1.71
CA TYR A 190 -22.13 11.55 -1.22
C TYR A 190 -21.40 12.12 -2.44
N ASP A 191 -21.59 13.42 -2.68
CA ASP A 191 -21.11 14.09 -3.89
C ASP A 191 -19.75 14.78 -3.66
N ASN A 192 -19.31 14.83 -2.39
CA ASN A 192 -18.05 15.44 -1.98
C ASN A 192 -17.40 14.64 -0.85
N CYS A 193 -16.08 14.57 -0.82
CA CYS A 193 -15.38 13.86 0.26
C CYS A 193 -15.59 14.47 1.65
N TRP A 194 -16.04 15.72 1.75
CA TRP A 194 -16.41 16.36 3.02
C TRP A 194 -17.77 15.87 3.55
N ASP A 195 -18.63 15.28 2.71
CA ASP A 195 -19.88 14.69 3.17
C ASP A 195 -19.64 13.53 4.15
N PHE A 196 -18.51 12.81 4.00
CA PHE A 196 -18.14 11.71 4.91
C PHE A 196 -17.81 12.16 6.33
N VAL A 197 -17.59 13.44 6.55
CA VAL A 197 -17.23 14.04 7.84
C VAL A 197 -18.24 15.11 8.29
N ALA A 198 -19.41 15.14 7.65
CA ALA A 198 -20.51 16.04 8.01
C ALA A 198 -21.16 15.65 9.34
N GLU A 199 -21.98 16.54 9.88
CA GLU A 199 -22.68 16.33 11.17
C GLU A 199 -23.57 15.08 11.13
N GLY A 200 -23.39 14.20 12.11
CA GLY A 200 -24.17 12.96 12.23
C GLY A 200 -23.70 11.82 11.33
N GLU A 201 -22.68 12.03 10.51
CA GLU A 201 -22.10 10.97 9.66
C GLU A 201 -21.09 10.13 10.46
N HIS A 202 -21.25 8.79 10.40
CA HIS A 202 -20.42 7.83 11.11
C HIS A 202 -20.00 6.70 10.18
N GLY A 203 -18.96 6.95 9.38
CA GLY A 203 -18.42 5.98 8.42
C GLY A 203 -17.85 4.73 9.08
N LEU A 204 -18.03 3.59 8.45
CA LEU A 204 -17.38 2.34 8.88
C LEU A 204 -15.93 2.34 8.37
N PHE A 205 -14.98 2.15 9.27
CA PHE A 205 -13.56 2.11 8.93
C PHE A 205 -12.80 1.17 9.87
N MET A 206 -11.70 0.61 9.40
CA MET A 206 -10.85 -0.21 10.25
C MET A 206 -10.24 0.62 11.37
N ASP A 207 -10.16 0.02 12.56
CA ASP A 207 -9.53 0.66 13.72
C ASP A 207 -8.05 0.97 13.44
N ILE A 208 -7.73 2.26 13.39
CA ILE A 208 -6.39 2.76 13.05
C ILE A 208 -5.30 2.41 14.08
N ASP A 209 -5.66 1.96 15.27
CA ASP A 209 -4.68 1.54 16.28
C ASP A 209 -4.28 0.07 16.08
N SER A 210 -5.17 -0.75 15.54
CA SER A 210 -4.93 -2.17 15.27
C SER A 210 -4.55 -2.45 13.82
N GLU A 211 -4.90 -1.55 12.89
CA GLU A 211 -4.64 -1.66 11.45
C GLU A 211 -3.95 -0.40 10.91
N ILE A 212 -2.63 -0.45 10.81
CA ILE A 212 -1.80 0.72 10.52
C ILE A 212 -1.96 1.23 9.07
N VAL A 213 -2.37 0.39 8.12
CA VAL A 213 -2.66 0.83 6.74
C VAL A 213 -3.67 1.98 6.71
N GLY A 214 -4.70 1.93 7.58
CA GLY A 214 -5.64 3.03 7.76
C GLY A 214 -5.00 4.30 8.34
N LYS A 215 -4.02 4.17 9.22
CA LYS A 215 -3.27 5.32 9.75
C LYS A 215 -2.38 5.95 8.68
N ASN A 216 -1.75 5.14 7.81
CA ASN A 216 -0.98 5.64 6.68
C ASN A 216 -1.84 6.45 5.70
N PHE A 217 -3.10 6.08 5.48
CA PHE A 217 -4.05 6.90 4.72
C PHE A 217 -4.13 8.32 5.31
N LEU A 218 -4.32 8.43 6.63
CA LEU A 218 -4.40 9.74 7.30
C LEU A 218 -3.07 10.52 7.19
N TYR A 219 -1.92 9.84 7.25
CA TYR A 219 -0.62 10.49 7.02
C TYR A 219 -0.53 11.05 5.60
N MET A 220 -0.92 10.27 4.60
CA MET A 220 -0.85 10.70 3.20
C MET A 220 -1.72 11.93 2.92
N LEU A 221 -2.86 12.10 3.59
CA LEU A 221 -3.69 13.29 3.44
C LEU A 221 -2.96 14.59 3.78
N THR A 222 -1.88 14.53 4.59
CA THR A 222 -1.08 15.71 4.94
C THR A 222 -0.02 16.08 3.91
N LYS A 223 0.21 15.24 2.88
CA LYS A 223 1.08 15.57 1.74
C LYS A 223 0.43 16.68 0.91
N ASP A 224 1.21 17.67 0.49
CA ASP A 224 0.70 18.91 -0.16
C ASP A 224 -0.27 18.63 -1.31
N GLU A 225 0.02 17.63 -2.13
CA GLU A 225 -0.81 17.19 -3.25
C GLU A 225 -2.24 16.79 -2.79
N TYR A 226 -2.33 15.95 -1.76
CA TYR A 226 -3.61 15.43 -1.28
C TYR A 226 -4.34 16.44 -0.38
N ALA A 227 -3.59 17.24 0.37
CA ALA A 227 -4.15 18.39 1.08
C ALA A 227 -4.79 19.40 0.11
N ALA A 228 -4.23 19.56 -1.09
CA ALA A 228 -4.84 20.37 -2.15
C ALA A 228 -6.15 19.77 -2.66
N TYR A 229 -6.26 18.44 -2.85
CA TYR A 229 -7.53 17.81 -3.22
C TYR A 229 -8.65 18.06 -2.20
N LEU A 230 -8.31 18.02 -0.91
CA LEU A 230 -9.26 18.31 0.16
C LEU A 230 -9.69 19.79 0.16
N LYS A 231 -8.75 20.70 -0.08
CA LYS A 231 -9.05 22.14 -0.21
C LYS A 231 -9.92 22.43 -1.44
N ASP A 232 -9.58 21.85 -2.58
CA ASP A 232 -10.34 22.06 -3.83
C ASP A 232 -11.78 21.53 -3.70
N ALA A 233 -11.96 20.39 -3.02
CA ALA A 233 -13.28 19.86 -2.69
C ALA A 233 -14.04 20.76 -1.71
N TYR A 234 -13.35 21.31 -0.69
CA TYR A 234 -13.94 22.30 0.23
C TYR A 234 -14.46 23.53 -0.50
N ASP A 235 -13.70 24.05 -1.47
CA ASP A 235 -14.11 25.23 -2.25
C ASP A 235 -15.36 24.99 -3.12
N LYS A 236 -15.72 23.73 -3.36
CA LYS A 236 -16.93 23.33 -4.12
C LYS A 236 -18.17 23.16 -3.26
N LEU A 237 -18.01 23.10 -1.95
CA LEU A 237 -19.14 23.03 -1.02
C LEU A 237 -20.03 24.30 -1.12
N SER A 238 -21.30 24.16 -0.79
CA SER A 238 -22.19 25.29 -0.64
C SER A 238 -21.72 26.24 0.48
N ALA A 239 -22.18 27.48 0.46
CA ALA A 239 -21.83 28.46 1.49
C ALA A 239 -22.26 28.03 2.91
N GLU A 240 -23.34 27.24 3.03
CA GLU A 240 -23.82 26.70 4.30
C GLU A 240 -22.87 25.59 4.82
N GLU A 241 -22.48 24.67 3.97
CA GLU A 241 -21.53 23.60 4.31
C GLU A 241 -20.14 24.16 4.62
N GLN A 242 -19.65 25.13 3.84
CA GLN A 242 -18.41 25.83 4.18
C GLN A 242 -18.47 26.49 5.54
N ALA A 243 -19.58 27.17 5.86
CA ALA A 243 -19.77 27.80 7.17
C ALA A 243 -19.78 26.80 8.33
N TYR A 244 -20.25 25.56 8.09
CA TYR A 244 -20.20 24.47 9.06
C TYR A 244 -18.76 24.02 9.33
N PHE A 245 -17.94 23.78 8.28
CA PHE A 245 -16.58 23.28 8.43
C PHE A 245 -15.53 24.36 8.78
N GLN A 246 -15.78 25.63 8.42
CA GLN A 246 -14.82 26.73 8.55
C GLN A 246 -14.22 26.87 9.97
N PRO A 247 -14.99 26.78 11.07
CA PRO A 247 -14.41 26.88 12.42
C PRO A 247 -13.37 25.79 12.71
N THR A 248 -13.57 24.57 12.19
CA THR A 248 -12.62 23.47 12.35
C THR A 248 -11.37 23.72 11.49
N VAL A 249 -11.53 24.15 10.23
CA VAL A 249 -10.42 24.49 9.33
C VAL A 249 -9.55 25.61 9.93
N ASP A 250 -10.17 26.64 10.47
CA ASP A 250 -9.44 27.77 11.09
C ASP A 250 -8.69 27.33 12.36
N ALA A 251 -9.31 26.47 13.18
CA ALA A 251 -8.67 25.93 14.38
C ALA A 251 -7.42 25.10 14.05
N MET A 252 -7.37 24.43 12.92
CA MET A 252 -6.23 23.60 12.48
C MET A 252 -5.05 24.39 11.89
N ALA A 253 -5.20 25.69 11.62
CA ALA A 253 -4.14 26.49 11.01
C ALA A 253 -2.85 26.55 11.85
N LYS A 254 -2.99 26.62 13.18
CA LYS A 254 -1.85 26.62 14.10
C LYS A 254 -1.14 25.26 14.10
N ASP A 255 -1.91 24.17 14.24
CA ASP A 255 -1.36 22.81 14.27
C ASP A 255 -0.66 22.46 12.94
N ALA A 256 -1.23 22.86 11.81
CA ALA A 256 -0.58 22.68 10.50
C ALA A 256 0.80 23.36 10.43
N THR A 257 0.92 24.57 10.97
CA THR A 257 2.19 25.29 11.05
C THR A 257 3.19 24.60 11.99
N GLU A 258 2.75 24.17 13.17
CA GLU A 258 3.58 23.48 14.16
C GLU A 258 4.06 22.11 13.67
N LEU A 259 3.25 21.41 12.87
CA LEU A 259 3.60 20.14 12.21
C LEU A 259 4.44 20.32 10.93
N GLY A 260 4.70 21.57 10.50
CA GLY A 260 5.50 21.86 9.31
C GLY A 260 4.80 21.48 7.99
N LEU A 261 3.46 21.44 7.97
CA LEU A 261 2.69 21.14 6.78
C LEU A 261 2.59 22.35 5.84
N GLY A 262 2.34 22.06 4.55
CA GLY A 262 2.18 23.10 3.53
C GLY A 262 0.92 23.95 3.71
N GLU A 263 0.69 24.88 2.77
CA GLU A 263 -0.37 25.88 2.82
C GLU A 263 -1.77 25.28 3.04
N ASN A 264 -2.04 24.12 2.44
CA ASN A 264 -3.33 23.42 2.52
C ASN A 264 -3.43 22.45 3.71
N GLY A 265 -2.38 22.30 4.51
CA GLY A 265 -2.32 21.35 5.63
C GLY A 265 -3.46 21.50 6.63
N LYS A 266 -3.99 22.72 6.85
CA LYS A 266 -5.15 22.95 7.73
C LYS A 266 -6.42 22.23 7.27
N TYR A 267 -6.63 22.09 5.96
CA TYR A 267 -7.79 21.34 5.42
C TYR A 267 -7.62 19.85 5.63
N ALA A 268 -6.40 19.34 5.45
CA ALA A 268 -6.08 17.95 5.75
C ALA A 268 -6.30 17.63 7.24
N LEU A 269 -5.76 18.44 8.14
CA LEU A 269 -5.94 18.24 9.58
C LEU A 269 -7.41 18.37 10.02
N ALA A 270 -8.17 19.31 9.42
CA ALA A 270 -9.59 19.46 9.71
C ALA A 270 -10.36 18.20 9.30
N TRP A 271 -10.14 17.70 8.07
CA TRP A 271 -10.78 16.48 7.60
C TRP A 271 -10.39 15.27 8.47
N ILE A 272 -9.10 15.08 8.76
CA ILE A 272 -8.60 13.98 9.61
C ILE A 272 -9.24 14.05 11.00
N LYS A 273 -9.28 15.23 11.61
CA LYS A 273 -9.90 15.41 12.93
C LYS A 273 -11.38 15.02 12.93
N LEU A 274 -12.13 15.52 11.96
CA LEU A 274 -13.56 15.19 11.84
C LEU A 274 -13.77 13.71 11.59
N TRP A 275 -12.96 13.09 10.73
CA TRP A 275 -13.00 11.65 10.46
C TRP A 275 -12.71 10.82 11.71
N VAL A 276 -11.59 11.11 12.41
CA VAL A 276 -11.20 10.37 13.63
C VAL A 276 -12.23 10.52 14.75
N ASN A 277 -12.86 11.69 14.84
CA ASN A 277 -13.90 11.96 15.85
C ASN A 277 -15.27 11.35 15.49
N SER A 278 -15.47 10.80 14.30
CA SER A 278 -16.79 10.33 13.86
C SER A 278 -16.83 8.89 13.35
N TYR A 279 -15.74 8.29 12.84
CA TYR A 279 -15.84 6.96 12.24
C TYR A 279 -16.11 5.86 13.27
N ASN A 280 -16.91 4.88 12.88
CA ASN A 280 -17.14 3.63 13.61
C ASN A 280 -15.99 2.65 13.35
N ALA A 281 -15.22 2.32 14.38
CA ALA A 281 -14.13 1.36 14.29
C ALA A 281 -14.63 -0.08 14.08
N VAL A 282 -14.10 -0.74 13.04
CA VAL A 282 -14.41 -2.13 12.68
C VAL A 282 -13.11 -2.94 12.59
N THR A 283 -13.19 -4.23 12.77
CA THR A 283 -12.00 -5.10 12.86
C THR A 283 -11.45 -5.57 11.52
N ASP A 284 -12.22 -5.51 10.42
CA ASP A 284 -11.84 -5.95 9.07
C ASP A 284 -12.74 -5.30 8.01
N ASP A 285 -12.24 -5.18 6.78
CA ASP A 285 -13.00 -4.69 5.62
C ASP A 285 -14.19 -5.60 5.23
N GLY A 286 -14.10 -6.90 5.48
CA GLY A 286 -15.18 -7.84 5.20
C GLY A 286 -16.49 -7.52 5.94
N PRO A 287 -16.49 -7.32 7.27
CA PRO A 287 -17.64 -6.83 8.02
C PRO A 287 -18.22 -5.51 7.50
N ILE A 288 -17.37 -4.56 7.04
CA ILE A 288 -17.82 -3.31 6.45
C ILE A 288 -18.65 -3.60 5.20
N CYS A 289 -18.07 -4.34 4.24
CA CYS A 289 -18.75 -4.70 3.00
C CYS A 289 -20.08 -5.43 3.27
N ASN A 290 -20.08 -6.43 4.17
CA ASN A 290 -21.28 -7.17 4.54
C ASN A 290 -22.38 -6.28 5.15
N THR A 291 -21.99 -5.26 5.91
CA THR A 291 -22.95 -4.28 6.44
C THR A 291 -23.52 -3.44 5.30
N LEU A 292 -22.68 -2.91 4.40
CA LEU A 292 -23.13 -2.01 3.35
C LEU A 292 -24.06 -2.67 2.31
N VAL A 293 -23.90 -3.97 2.06
CA VAL A 293 -24.77 -4.70 1.12
C VAL A 293 -26.11 -5.10 1.73
N ASP A 294 -26.27 -5.01 3.06
CA ASP A 294 -27.55 -5.32 3.73
C ASP A 294 -28.55 -4.20 3.45
N ALA A 295 -29.73 -4.57 2.92
CA ALA A 295 -30.81 -3.62 2.60
C ALA A 295 -31.34 -2.87 3.84
N SER A 296 -31.09 -3.35 5.05
CA SER A 296 -31.45 -2.67 6.29
C SER A 296 -30.44 -1.60 6.76
N ALA A 297 -29.24 -1.59 6.19
CA ALA A 297 -28.17 -0.66 6.53
C ALA A 297 -28.30 0.69 5.82
N VAL A 298 -29.53 1.23 5.78
CA VAL A 298 -29.86 2.48 5.09
C VAL A 298 -28.95 3.61 5.62
N ASP A 299 -28.49 4.46 4.70
CA ASP A 299 -27.63 5.63 4.95
C ASP A 299 -26.26 5.31 5.59
N LYS A 300 -25.80 4.05 5.53
CA LYS A 300 -24.45 3.66 5.97
C LYS A 300 -23.44 3.81 4.82
N PHE A 301 -22.23 4.20 5.20
CA PHE A 301 -21.09 4.23 4.29
C PHE A 301 -19.83 3.76 4.99
N GLY A 302 -18.77 3.53 4.22
CA GLY A 302 -17.47 3.13 4.77
C GLY A 302 -16.33 3.31 3.79
N LEU A 303 -15.11 3.22 4.31
CA LEU A 303 -13.88 3.14 3.54
C LEU A 303 -13.31 1.72 3.68
N LEU A 304 -13.30 0.95 2.60
CA LEU A 304 -12.96 -0.47 2.63
C LEU A 304 -12.23 -0.91 1.36
N VAL A 305 -11.57 -2.08 1.45
CA VAL A 305 -10.89 -2.67 0.29
C VAL A 305 -11.91 -3.07 -0.77
N TYR A 306 -11.79 -2.50 -1.96
CA TYR A 306 -12.72 -2.67 -3.07
C TYR A 306 -12.91 -4.15 -3.46
N SER A 307 -11.87 -4.96 -3.36
CA SER A 307 -11.94 -6.39 -3.66
C SER A 307 -12.95 -7.19 -2.80
N LYS A 308 -13.45 -6.63 -1.70
CA LYS A 308 -14.47 -7.30 -0.86
C LYS A 308 -15.81 -7.40 -1.56
N VAL A 309 -16.14 -6.47 -2.44
CA VAL A 309 -17.37 -6.50 -3.25
C VAL A 309 -17.44 -7.78 -4.10
N ARG A 310 -16.31 -8.22 -4.67
CA ARG A 310 -16.23 -9.50 -5.40
C ARG A 310 -16.68 -10.67 -4.55
N SER A 311 -16.28 -10.75 -3.29
CA SER A 311 -16.63 -11.87 -2.40
C SER A 311 -18.14 -11.95 -2.13
N VAL A 312 -18.82 -10.80 -2.10
CA VAL A 312 -20.28 -10.73 -1.99
C VAL A 312 -20.94 -11.16 -3.31
N GLU A 313 -20.49 -10.62 -4.45
CA GLU A 313 -21.03 -10.95 -5.76
C GLU A 313 -20.93 -12.44 -6.08
N GLU A 314 -19.85 -13.12 -5.68
CA GLU A 314 -19.69 -14.56 -5.87
C GLU A 314 -20.77 -15.39 -5.14
N THR A 315 -21.31 -14.88 -4.03
CA THR A 315 -22.26 -15.58 -3.16
C THR A 315 -23.69 -15.06 -3.29
N ASP A 316 -23.87 -13.75 -3.42
CA ASP A 316 -25.16 -13.07 -3.50
C ASP A 316 -25.11 -11.91 -4.50
N THR A 317 -25.46 -12.19 -5.75
CA THR A 317 -25.45 -11.19 -6.85
C THR A 317 -26.53 -10.12 -6.72
N VAL A 318 -27.48 -10.26 -5.81
CA VAL A 318 -28.59 -9.31 -5.64
C VAL A 318 -28.19 -8.20 -4.67
N SER A 319 -27.61 -8.56 -3.53
CA SER A 319 -27.28 -7.58 -2.49
C SER A 319 -26.15 -6.62 -2.87
N VAL A 320 -25.31 -6.99 -3.83
CA VAL A 320 -24.29 -6.07 -4.37
C VAL A 320 -24.90 -4.80 -5.02
N ASN A 321 -26.17 -4.84 -5.45
CA ASN A 321 -26.89 -3.66 -5.97
C ASN A 321 -27.27 -2.66 -4.88
N ASN A 322 -27.16 -3.02 -3.60
CA ASN A 322 -27.41 -2.12 -2.49
C ASN A 322 -26.24 -1.19 -2.17
N ILE A 323 -25.09 -1.37 -2.85
CA ILE A 323 -23.86 -0.61 -2.61
C ILE A 323 -23.46 0.18 -3.85
N LYS A 324 -22.96 1.40 -3.64
CA LYS A 324 -22.37 2.25 -4.69
C LYS A 324 -21.01 2.75 -4.29
N VAL A 325 -20.16 2.95 -5.30
CA VAL A 325 -18.88 3.64 -5.18
C VAL A 325 -19.12 5.14 -5.27
N ALA A 326 -18.74 5.90 -4.25
CA ALA A 326 -18.98 7.33 -4.20
C ALA A 326 -18.29 8.08 -5.35
N ALA A 327 -17.03 7.77 -5.63
CA ALA A 327 -16.25 8.40 -6.69
C ALA A 327 -16.79 8.13 -8.12
N TYR A 328 -17.72 7.18 -8.29
CA TYR A 328 -18.35 6.93 -9.60
C TYR A 328 -19.51 7.89 -9.89
N GLN A 329 -19.98 8.65 -8.91
CA GLN A 329 -21.04 9.59 -9.10
C GLN A 329 -20.60 10.76 -10.01
N PRO A 330 -21.42 11.18 -10.98
CA PRO A 330 -21.14 12.35 -11.79
C PRO A 330 -20.98 13.60 -10.91
N GLY A 331 -19.86 14.30 -11.05
CA GLY A 331 -19.59 15.52 -10.29
C GLY A 331 -19.04 15.31 -8.89
N TYR A 332 -18.67 14.08 -8.51
CA TYR A 332 -18.00 13.83 -7.24
C TYR A 332 -16.70 14.65 -7.10
N GLU A 333 -16.53 15.28 -5.94
CA GLU A 333 -15.39 16.15 -5.65
C GLU A 333 -14.54 15.61 -4.49
N GLY A 334 -13.22 15.71 -4.66
CA GLY A 334 -12.22 15.32 -3.66
C GLY A 334 -11.70 13.90 -3.81
N ILE A 335 -11.19 13.35 -2.72
CA ILE A 335 -10.52 12.05 -2.70
C ILE A 335 -11.51 10.88 -2.81
N GLY A 336 -11.28 9.96 -3.75
CA GLY A 336 -12.13 8.77 -3.94
C GLY A 336 -11.77 7.59 -3.03
N GLY A 337 -10.61 7.65 -2.36
CA GLY A 337 -10.11 6.59 -1.50
C GLY A 337 -8.60 6.62 -1.33
N TYR A 338 -8.05 5.47 -0.96
CA TYR A 338 -6.64 5.27 -0.67
C TYR A 338 -6.10 4.01 -1.35
N ALA A 339 -4.94 4.12 -1.98
CA ALA A 339 -4.21 3.00 -2.56
C ALA A 339 -2.95 2.70 -1.75
N TYR A 340 -2.77 1.44 -1.37
CA TYR A 340 -1.56 0.93 -0.75
C TYR A 340 -1.04 -0.27 -1.52
N CYS A 341 0.24 -0.61 -1.34
CA CYS A 341 0.85 -1.70 -2.06
C CYS A 341 1.09 -2.92 -1.17
N HIS A 342 1.09 -4.10 -1.81
CA HIS A 342 1.78 -5.26 -1.30
C HIS A 342 3.20 -5.24 -1.84
N TYR A 343 4.19 -5.06 -0.96
CA TYR A 343 5.60 -5.02 -1.32
C TYR A 343 6.27 -6.37 -1.13
N LEU A 344 7.23 -6.66 -1.99
CA LEU A 344 8.03 -7.89 -1.98
C LEU A 344 9.47 -7.56 -1.57
N PHE A 345 10.02 -8.38 -0.68
CA PHE A 345 11.40 -8.26 -0.23
C PHE A 345 12.05 -9.62 -0.03
N VAL A 346 13.35 -9.69 -0.23
CA VAL A 346 14.21 -10.78 0.25
C VAL A 346 14.63 -10.44 1.69
N THR A 347 14.74 -11.42 2.58
CA THR A 347 15.32 -11.17 3.91
C THR A 347 16.83 -11.11 3.82
N ASP A 348 17.52 -10.18 4.53
CA ASP A 348 18.99 -10.01 4.44
C ASP A 348 19.78 -11.26 4.86
N ASN A 349 19.18 -12.14 5.64
CA ASN A 349 19.71 -13.44 6.06
C ASN A 349 18.98 -14.63 5.42
N SER A 350 18.43 -14.47 4.23
CA SER A 350 17.66 -15.47 3.50
C SER A 350 18.40 -16.80 3.37
N PRO A 351 17.75 -17.94 3.72
CA PRO A 351 18.33 -19.27 3.52
C PRO A 351 18.31 -19.72 2.05
N LEU A 352 17.50 -19.10 1.21
CA LEU A 352 17.29 -19.46 -0.21
C LEU A 352 17.11 -18.19 -1.06
N PRO A 353 18.13 -17.30 -1.14
CA PRO A 353 18.00 -16.00 -1.80
C PRO A 353 17.75 -16.09 -3.31
N TRP A 354 18.36 -17.03 -4.04
CA TRP A 354 18.10 -17.23 -5.47
C TRP A 354 16.66 -17.67 -5.72
N THR A 355 16.15 -18.56 -4.87
CA THR A 355 14.78 -19.05 -4.98
C THR A 355 13.78 -17.95 -4.63
N ALA A 356 14.10 -17.09 -3.65
CA ALA A 356 13.33 -15.91 -3.32
C ALA A 356 13.26 -14.92 -4.50
N CYS A 357 14.40 -14.57 -5.11
CA CYS A 357 14.45 -13.70 -6.29
C CYS A 357 13.66 -14.30 -7.46
N ALA A 358 13.82 -15.59 -7.77
CA ALA A 358 13.09 -16.25 -8.84
C ALA A 358 11.57 -16.26 -8.60
N PHE A 359 11.12 -16.50 -7.36
CA PHE A 359 9.70 -16.47 -7.03
C PHE A 359 9.11 -15.05 -7.08
N ILE A 360 9.86 -14.03 -6.66
CA ILE A 360 9.48 -12.62 -6.78
C ILE A 360 9.34 -12.25 -8.26
N ALA A 361 10.34 -12.57 -9.09
CA ALA A 361 10.27 -12.33 -10.55
C ALA A 361 9.08 -13.05 -11.18
N TYR A 362 8.85 -14.34 -10.87
CA TYR A 362 7.71 -15.10 -11.38
C TYR A 362 6.37 -14.43 -11.04
N MET A 363 6.19 -13.94 -9.82
CA MET A 363 4.95 -13.27 -9.40
C MET A 363 4.73 -11.92 -10.08
N THR A 364 5.79 -11.20 -10.44
CA THR A 364 5.71 -9.83 -10.96
C THR A 364 5.84 -9.74 -12.47
N GLU A 365 6.36 -10.78 -13.13
CA GLU A 365 6.63 -10.78 -14.57
C GLU A 365 5.70 -11.69 -15.36
N THR A 366 4.88 -12.54 -14.68
CA THR A 366 3.99 -13.47 -15.38
C THR A 366 2.54 -13.35 -14.89
N VAL A 367 1.59 -13.51 -15.85
CA VAL A 367 0.16 -13.52 -15.51
C VAL A 367 -0.22 -14.75 -14.65
N ASP A 368 0.45 -15.87 -14.82
CA ASP A 368 0.22 -17.07 -14.00
C ASP A 368 0.76 -16.88 -12.58
N GLY A 369 1.92 -16.27 -12.42
CA GLY A 369 2.48 -15.90 -11.11
C GLY A 369 1.61 -14.90 -10.35
N PHE A 370 1.02 -13.94 -11.05
CA PHE A 370 0.10 -12.95 -10.48
C PHE A 370 -1.33 -13.50 -10.29
N SER A 371 -1.70 -14.62 -10.88
CA SER A 371 -3.09 -15.11 -10.98
C SER A 371 -3.80 -15.28 -9.63
N ALA A 372 -3.07 -15.52 -8.54
CA ALA A 372 -3.64 -15.61 -7.21
C ALA A 372 -4.27 -14.28 -6.73
N TRP A 373 -3.79 -13.14 -7.22
CA TRP A 373 -4.28 -11.79 -6.94
C TRP A 373 -5.15 -11.22 -8.07
N GLY A 374 -4.95 -11.68 -9.29
CA GLY A 374 -5.47 -11.09 -10.53
C GLY A 374 -7.00 -11.00 -10.65
N LYS A 375 -7.76 -11.65 -9.77
CA LYS A 375 -9.23 -11.58 -9.76
C LYS A 375 -9.82 -10.48 -8.86
N ASP A 376 -8.98 -9.67 -8.23
CA ASP A 376 -9.45 -8.64 -7.29
C ASP A 376 -9.85 -7.36 -8.02
N LEU A 377 -11.01 -6.82 -7.69
CA LEU A 377 -11.37 -5.43 -8.01
C LEU A 377 -10.48 -4.48 -7.25
N GLY A 378 -10.04 -3.40 -7.90
CA GLY A 378 -9.14 -2.43 -7.28
C GLY A 378 -7.79 -3.01 -6.86
N GLY A 379 -7.40 -4.13 -7.45
CA GLY A 379 -6.10 -4.78 -7.25
C GLY A 379 -5.36 -4.86 -8.58
N TYR A 380 -4.29 -4.09 -8.76
CA TYR A 380 -3.60 -3.94 -10.02
C TYR A 380 -2.16 -4.43 -9.92
N SER A 381 -1.74 -5.30 -10.86
CA SER A 381 -0.33 -5.65 -10.98
C SER A 381 0.51 -4.40 -11.20
N SER A 382 1.66 -4.33 -10.55
CA SER A 382 2.62 -3.26 -10.75
C SER A 382 3.38 -3.35 -12.09
N ASN A 383 3.27 -4.49 -12.78
CA ASN A 383 3.81 -4.68 -14.13
C ASN A 383 2.71 -4.37 -15.15
N PRO A 384 2.87 -3.36 -16.03
CA PRO A 384 1.82 -2.95 -16.96
C PRO A 384 1.47 -4.03 -17.98
N ILE A 385 2.41 -4.92 -18.33
CA ILE A 385 2.15 -6.06 -19.25
C ILE A 385 1.25 -7.07 -18.54
N VAL A 386 1.62 -7.47 -17.32
CA VAL A 386 0.82 -8.40 -16.49
C VAL A 386 -0.54 -7.82 -16.15
N ALA A 387 -0.62 -6.50 -15.87
CA ALA A 387 -1.89 -5.82 -15.62
C ALA A 387 -2.84 -5.92 -16.82
N LYS A 388 -2.33 -5.70 -18.04
CA LYS A 388 -3.11 -5.83 -19.27
C LYS A 388 -3.60 -7.26 -19.49
N GLU A 389 -2.73 -8.25 -19.37
CA GLU A 389 -3.07 -9.67 -19.52
C GLU A 389 -4.07 -10.13 -18.45
N THR A 390 -3.97 -9.57 -17.23
CA THR A 390 -4.91 -9.82 -16.15
C THR A 390 -6.30 -9.28 -16.49
N GLU A 391 -6.40 -8.05 -17.03
CA GLU A 391 -7.68 -7.49 -17.49
C GLU A 391 -8.27 -8.31 -18.64
N GLU A 392 -7.47 -8.77 -19.59
CA GLU A 392 -7.91 -9.66 -20.69
C GLU A 392 -8.44 -11.01 -20.17
N LYS A 393 -7.92 -11.51 -19.04
CA LYS A 393 -8.34 -12.76 -18.42
C LYS A 393 -9.58 -12.64 -17.54
N PHE A 394 -9.70 -11.56 -16.75
CA PHE A 394 -10.71 -11.41 -15.71
C PHE A 394 -11.81 -10.39 -16.03
N HIS A 395 -11.58 -9.49 -16.98
CA HIS A 395 -12.56 -8.51 -17.48
C HIS A 395 -13.18 -7.61 -16.39
N HIS A 396 -12.37 -7.10 -15.46
CA HIS A 396 -12.83 -6.28 -14.32
C HIS A 396 -13.64 -5.05 -14.75
N SER A 397 -13.33 -4.45 -15.91
CA SER A 397 -14.06 -3.31 -16.48
C SER A 397 -15.49 -3.65 -16.95
N GLN A 398 -15.79 -4.93 -17.12
CA GLN A 398 -17.10 -5.43 -17.60
C GLN A 398 -17.98 -5.95 -16.46
N GLY A 399 -17.49 -5.93 -15.24
CA GLY A 399 -18.11 -6.56 -14.07
C GLY A 399 -17.68 -8.02 -13.90
N LEU A 400 -17.60 -8.46 -12.65
CA LEU A 400 -17.06 -9.76 -12.26
C LEU A 400 -17.92 -10.96 -12.65
N SER A 401 -19.19 -10.73 -12.87
CA SER A 401 -20.16 -11.79 -13.13
C SER A 401 -20.99 -11.48 -14.37
N ALA A 402 -21.02 -12.40 -15.32
CA ALA A 402 -21.97 -12.36 -16.42
C ALA A 402 -23.45 -12.44 -15.95
N LYS A 403 -23.70 -12.66 -14.65
CA LYS A 403 -25.04 -12.81 -14.09
C LYS A 403 -25.70 -11.46 -13.76
N VAL A 404 -24.96 -10.50 -13.25
CA VAL A 404 -25.44 -9.14 -12.96
C VAL A 404 -24.29 -8.16 -13.15
N ALA A 405 -24.30 -7.41 -14.24
CA ALA A 405 -23.40 -6.28 -14.39
C ALA A 405 -23.93 -5.13 -13.52
N CYS A 406 -23.28 -4.91 -12.38
CA CYS A 406 -23.55 -3.78 -11.50
C CYS A 406 -22.41 -2.77 -11.65
N GLU A 407 -22.72 -1.46 -11.74
CA GLU A 407 -21.71 -0.41 -11.87
C GLU A 407 -20.65 -0.50 -10.76
N THR A 408 -21.05 -0.85 -9.55
CA THR A 408 -20.17 -1.05 -8.39
C THR A 408 -19.14 -2.16 -8.61
N THR A 409 -19.39 -3.13 -9.48
CA THR A 409 -18.48 -4.23 -9.82
C THR A 409 -17.71 -4.01 -11.11
N MET A 410 -17.94 -2.88 -11.80
CA MET A 410 -17.21 -2.47 -13.00
C MET A 410 -16.02 -1.59 -12.62
N ASP A 411 -14.84 -2.17 -12.50
CA ASP A 411 -13.64 -1.43 -12.15
C ASP A 411 -13.18 -0.55 -13.32
N LYS A 412 -13.02 0.74 -13.06
CA LYS A 412 -12.55 1.71 -14.07
C LYS A 412 -11.05 1.65 -14.34
N GLY A 413 -10.29 0.84 -13.59
CA GLY A 413 -8.86 0.65 -13.76
C GLY A 413 -7.99 1.68 -13.05
N TYR A 414 -6.71 1.33 -12.89
CA TYR A 414 -5.76 2.11 -12.08
C TYR A 414 -5.61 3.56 -12.54
N ASP A 415 -5.46 3.77 -13.85
CA ASP A 415 -5.23 5.12 -14.40
C ASP A 415 -6.40 6.06 -14.13
N TRP A 416 -7.63 5.53 -14.21
CA TRP A 416 -8.81 6.31 -13.85
C TRP A 416 -8.82 6.66 -12.36
N TRP A 417 -8.51 5.69 -11.49
CA TRP A 417 -8.50 5.90 -10.05
C TRP A 417 -7.49 6.95 -9.62
N VAL A 418 -6.28 6.91 -10.18
CA VAL A 418 -5.24 7.89 -9.85
C VAL A 418 -5.54 9.27 -10.46
N GLY A 419 -6.16 9.31 -11.64
CA GLY A 419 -6.55 10.53 -12.32
C GLY A 419 -7.88 11.09 -11.80
N ASP A 420 -8.98 10.68 -12.43
CA ASP A 420 -10.34 11.21 -12.16
C ASP A 420 -10.85 10.83 -10.77
N GLY A 421 -10.53 9.62 -10.28
CA GLY A 421 -10.90 9.12 -8.96
C GLY A 421 -10.14 9.76 -7.80
N LYS A 422 -9.11 10.55 -8.08
CA LYS A 422 -8.27 11.27 -7.10
C LYS A 422 -7.87 10.39 -5.91
N LEU A 423 -7.40 9.18 -6.22
CA LEU A 423 -6.98 8.20 -5.21
C LEU A 423 -5.70 8.68 -4.51
N VAL A 424 -5.69 8.63 -3.20
CA VAL A 424 -4.49 8.91 -2.40
C VAL A 424 -3.58 7.69 -2.46
N VAL A 425 -2.39 7.82 -3.05
CA VAL A 425 -1.45 6.70 -3.22
C VAL A 425 -0.39 6.73 -2.13
N GLU A 426 -0.17 5.58 -1.47
CA GLU A 426 0.81 5.44 -0.40
C GLU A 426 2.24 5.75 -0.87
N ASP A 427 2.94 6.56 -0.08
CA ASP A 427 4.37 6.81 -0.17
C ASP A 427 5.02 6.36 1.15
N PRO A 428 5.71 5.21 1.18
CA PRO A 428 6.30 4.68 2.41
C PRO A 428 7.26 5.64 3.10
N LYS A 429 8.09 6.35 2.33
CA LYS A 429 9.08 7.30 2.86
C LYS A 429 8.37 8.51 3.49
N TYR A 430 7.33 9.02 2.82
CA TYR A 430 6.53 10.12 3.38
C TYR A 430 5.81 9.67 4.66
N CYS A 431 5.12 8.53 4.64
CA CYS A 431 4.46 7.99 5.83
C CYS A 431 5.42 7.88 7.03
N ALA A 432 6.61 7.32 6.82
CA ALA A 432 7.62 7.20 7.87
C ALA A 432 8.11 8.57 8.37
N SER A 433 8.25 9.55 7.48
CA SER A 433 8.74 10.90 7.83
C SER A 433 7.80 11.67 8.74
N VAL A 434 6.47 11.46 8.61
CA VAL A 434 5.44 12.16 9.38
C VAL A 434 4.85 11.33 10.52
N ALA A 435 5.17 10.04 10.60
CA ALA A 435 4.59 9.11 11.56
C ALA A 435 4.75 9.56 13.02
N PHE A 436 5.89 10.13 13.38
CA PHE A 436 6.13 10.63 14.74
C PHE A 436 5.34 11.91 15.04
N THR A 437 5.31 12.87 14.13
CA THR A 437 4.68 14.19 14.35
C THR A 437 3.17 14.12 14.15
N VAL A 438 2.72 13.79 12.94
CA VAL A 438 1.29 13.67 12.61
C VAL A 438 0.65 12.50 13.36
N GLY A 439 1.36 11.38 13.53
CA GLY A 439 0.88 10.23 14.29
C GLY A 439 0.58 10.58 15.74
N SER A 440 1.50 11.26 16.42
CA SER A 440 1.27 11.74 17.81
C SER A 440 0.12 12.73 17.89
N TRP A 441 -0.05 13.59 16.89
CA TRP A 441 -1.18 14.51 16.84
C TRP A 441 -2.51 13.76 16.66
N ILE A 442 -2.59 12.73 15.80
CA ILE A 442 -3.78 11.89 15.64
C ILE A 442 -4.13 11.15 16.94
N GLU A 443 -3.12 10.65 17.66
CA GLU A 443 -3.33 9.95 18.96
C GLU A 443 -3.92 10.83 20.05
N MET A 444 -3.81 12.15 19.94
CA MET A 444 -4.43 13.11 20.87
C MET A 444 -5.87 13.47 20.52
N LEU A 445 -6.38 13.04 19.37
CA LEU A 445 -7.76 13.31 18.96
C LEU A 445 -8.74 12.40 19.72
N ASP A 446 -9.90 12.96 20.03
CA ASP A 446 -11.01 12.18 20.59
C ASP A 446 -11.50 11.16 19.53
N LYS A 447 -11.73 9.92 19.95
CA LYS A 447 -12.25 8.86 19.10
C LYS A 447 -13.74 8.66 19.35
N TYR A 448 -14.49 8.46 18.29
CA TYR A 448 -15.91 8.15 18.40
C TYR A 448 -16.10 6.81 19.11
N THR A 449 -17.03 6.80 20.04
CA THR A 449 -17.51 5.58 20.70
C THR A 449 -19.00 5.49 20.48
N PRO A 450 -19.51 4.49 19.75
CA PRO A 450 -20.95 4.28 19.59
C PRO A 450 -21.63 4.11 20.96
N GLU A 451 -22.82 4.71 21.12
CA GLU A 451 -23.67 4.55 22.32
C GLU A 451 -24.22 3.11 22.44
#